data_5dd9316cef19685542439598b475d1a8
#
_entry.id   5dd9316cef19685542439598b475d1a8
#
_cell.length_a   1.000
_cell.length_b   1.000
_cell.length_c   1.000
_cell.angle_alpha   90.00
_cell.angle_beta   90.00
_cell.angle_gamma   90.00
#
_symmetry.space_group_name_H-M   'P 1'
#
loop_
_entity.id
_entity.type
_entity.pdbx_description
1 polymer ?
#
loop_
_entity_poly.entity_id
_entity_poly.type
_entity_poly.pdbx_seq_one_letter_code
_entity_poly.pdbx_strand_id
1 'polypeptide(L)'
;MAMKTKSTRQCGQDPCEAGQDIQTVRISCAVDVPDLYKCERTMYTIRICLPYSMDSIKSYLASGNRDLDWPRFEPYYIPELHLNFAHARIRRMTLFNMNIYEVTNYKINNVVADDKVSMITFDAYFPRICMYARYDIEYLEHNRYFRISGDSINMRFWDVTATIDMDGIFYNNTNGEEMFRVSRVLIKFSVKDPQFYIYLSDEDDIKTISSLADYMNNNTEEMAEDIRFVVNTIVADIIKKTANSIYTKFPIKTLMPNYRLSDY
;
A
#
# COMPACT_ATOMS: atom_id res chain seq x y z
N MET A 1 -19.83 7.99 37.89
CA MET A 1 -19.67 8.43 36.49
C MET A 1 -18.21 8.13 36.09
N ALA A 2 -17.96 6.98 35.51
CA ALA A 2 -16.59 6.52 35.20
C ALA A 2 -16.34 6.81 33.72
N MET A 3 -15.44 7.74 33.44
CA MET A 3 -14.92 8.01 32.09
C MET A 3 -14.08 6.81 31.64
N LYS A 4 -14.54 6.12 30.61
CA LYS A 4 -13.76 5.13 29.88
C LYS A 4 -12.72 5.87 29.05
N THR A 5 -11.49 5.90 29.51
CA THR A 5 -10.34 6.31 28.69
C THR A 5 -10.14 5.26 27.58
N LYS A 6 -10.43 5.63 26.35
CA LYS A 6 -10.04 4.87 25.17
C LYS A 6 -8.51 4.86 25.11
N SER A 7 -7.93 3.69 25.29
CA SER A 7 -6.50 3.43 25.08
C SER A 7 -6.12 3.74 23.63
N THR A 8 -5.54 4.89 23.40
CA THR A 8 -4.88 5.25 22.15
C THR A 8 -3.57 4.49 22.08
N ARG A 9 -3.57 3.29 21.48
CA ARG A 9 -2.32 2.68 21.04
C ARG A 9 -1.76 3.55 19.91
N GLN A 10 -0.62 4.16 20.14
CA GLN A 10 0.13 4.89 19.12
C GLN A 10 0.57 3.93 18.04
N CYS A 11 0.38 4.29 16.76
CA CYS A 11 1.11 3.69 15.66
C CYS A 11 2.61 3.90 15.94
N GLY A 12 3.42 2.84 15.92
CA GLY A 12 4.87 2.97 16.12
C GLY A 12 5.40 2.64 17.52
N GLN A 13 4.62 1.99 18.40
CA GLN A 13 5.23 1.25 19.49
C GLN A 13 5.68 -0.11 18.93
N ASP A 14 6.99 -0.21 18.71
CA ASP A 14 7.67 -1.40 18.24
C ASP A 14 7.42 -2.59 19.17
N PRO A 15 7.04 -3.75 18.62
CA PRO A 15 7.27 -5.02 19.26
C PRO A 15 8.46 -5.72 18.57
N CYS A 16 9.64 -5.15 18.61
CA CYS A 16 10.87 -5.85 18.18
C CYS A 16 12.10 -5.35 18.91
N GLU A 17 12.18 -5.68 20.19
CA GLU A 17 13.45 -6.04 20.81
C GLU A 17 13.41 -7.53 21.11
N ALA A 18 14.20 -8.30 20.38
CA ALA A 18 14.89 -9.52 20.80
C ALA A 18 15.44 -10.23 19.57
N GLY A 19 16.73 -10.15 19.38
CA GLY A 19 17.61 -11.20 19.85
C GLY A 19 18.24 -12.04 18.76
N GLN A 20 19.51 -11.75 18.43
CA GLN A 20 20.63 -12.68 18.29
C GLN A 20 20.64 -13.75 17.18
N ASP A 21 21.68 -13.60 16.33
CA ASP A 21 22.55 -14.62 15.74
C ASP A 21 21.94 -15.93 15.20
N ILE A 22 21.88 -16.03 13.89
CA ILE A 22 22.04 -17.34 13.23
C ILE A 22 22.98 -17.22 12.04
N GLN A 23 23.97 -18.10 12.09
CA GLN A 23 25.09 -18.29 11.19
C GLN A 23 24.67 -18.47 9.71
N THR A 24 25.48 -17.86 8.87
CA THR A 24 25.52 -17.97 7.42
C THR A 24 25.72 -19.40 6.95
N VAL A 25 24.71 -19.97 6.31
CA VAL A 25 24.89 -21.10 5.40
C VAL A 25 24.59 -20.58 3.99
N ARG A 26 25.63 -20.44 3.18
CA ARG A 26 25.51 -20.19 1.74
C ARG A 26 25.00 -21.47 1.09
N ILE A 27 23.76 -21.47 0.63
CA ILE A 27 23.23 -22.46 -0.29
C ILE A 27 22.94 -21.78 -1.61
N SER A 28 23.42 -22.38 -2.67
CA SER A 28 23.30 -22.06 -4.09
C SER A 28 21.87 -21.61 -4.47
N CYS A 29 21.77 -20.43 -5.10
CA CYS A 29 20.52 -19.79 -5.46
C CYS A 29 19.84 -20.42 -6.68
N ALA A 30 18.98 -21.39 -6.46
CA ALA A 30 17.72 -21.39 -7.19
C ALA A 30 16.85 -20.31 -6.52
N VAL A 31 16.31 -19.35 -7.28
CA VAL A 31 15.32 -18.41 -6.76
C VAL A 31 14.09 -19.26 -6.44
N ASP A 32 13.93 -19.61 -5.16
CA ASP A 32 12.78 -20.37 -4.73
C ASP A 32 11.55 -19.49 -4.92
N VAL A 33 10.55 -20.03 -5.63
CA VAL A 33 9.21 -19.43 -5.62
C VAL A 33 8.82 -19.30 -4.16
N PRO A 34 8.48 -18.11 -3.65
CA PRO A 34 7.95 -17.98 -2.30
C PRO A 34 6.91 -19.08 -2.08
N ASP A 35 6.79 -19.59 -0.86
CA ASP A 35 5.84 -20.64 -0.52
C ASP A 35 4.41 -20.09 -0.66
N LEU A 36 4.01 -19.85 -1.91
CA LEU A 36 2.75 -19.22 -2.29
C LEU A 36 1.65 -20.27 -2.27
N TYR A 37 0.52 -19.91 -1.70
CA TYR A 37 -0.69 -20.68 -1.92
C TYR A 37 -1.09 -20.58 -3.39
N LYS A 38 -0.91 -21.66 -4.15
CA LYS A 38 -1.09 -21.70 -5.62
C LYS A 38 -2.56 -21.90 -5.96
N CYS A 39 -3.06 -21.10 -6.88
CA CYS A 39 -4.42 -21.17 -7.38
C CYS A 39 -4.45 -21.82 -8.76
N GLU A 40 -5.46 -22.67 -9.00
CA GLU A 40 -5.75 -23.07 -10.39
C GLU A 40 -6.16 -21.86 -11.24
N ARG A 41 -5.76 -21.87 -12.50
CA ARG A 41 -6.11 -20.83 -13.46
C ARG A 41 -7.52 -21.04 -14.02
N THR A 42 -8.53 -20.86 -13.16
CA THR A 42 -9.93 -20.78 -13.56
C THR A 42 -10.63 -19.65 -12.84
N MET A 43 -11.63 -19.02 -13.47
CA MET A 43 -12.37 -17.93 -12.85
C MET A 43 -13.02 -18.34 -11.50
N TYR A 44 -13.46 -19.58 -11.39
CA TYR A 44 -14.10 -20.09 -10.16
C TYR A 44 -13.09 -20.28 -9.02
N THR A 45 -11.95 -20.88 -9.33
CA THR A 45 -10.91 -21.16 -8.34
C THR A 45 -10.27 -19.86 -7.86
N ILE A 46 -9.98 -18.92 -8.77
CA ILE A 46 -9.40 -17.62 -8.43
C ILE A 46 -10.27 -16.85 -7.44
N ARG A 47 -11.58 -16.87 -7.58
CA ARG A 47 -12.51 -16.17 -6.64
C ARG A 47 -12.34 -16.61 -5.19
N ILE A 48 -12.08 -17.89 -4.98
CA ILE A 48 -11.97 -18.47 -3.64
C ILE A 48 -10.52 -18.43 -3.17
N CYS A 49 -9.60 -18.73 -4.05
CA CYS A 49 -8.20 -18.98 -3.75
C CYS A 49 -7.37 -17.70 -3.61
N LEU A 50 -7.64 -16.65 -4.39
CA LEU A 50 -6.83 -15.43 -4.39
C LEU A 50 -6.67 -14.81 -2.99
N PRO A 51 -7.71 -14.73 -2.13
CA PRO A 51 -7.54 -14.24 -0.76
C PRO A 51 -6.48 -15.02 0.02
N TYR A 52 -6.46 -16.34 -0.07
CA TYR A 52 -5.47 -17.20 0.60
C TYR A 52 -4.07 -17.04 0.00
N SER A 53 -3.99 -16.93 -1.32
CA SER A 53 -2.72 -16.66 -2.01
C SER A 53 -2.15 -15.31 -1.58
N MET A 54 -2.97 -14.26 -1.52
CA MET A 54 -2.56 -12.94 -1.04
C MET A 54 -2.20 -12.94 0.44
N ASP A 55 -2.87 -13.74 1.27
CA ASP A 55 -2.50 -13.88 2.68
C ASP A 55 -1.14 -14.56 2.85
N SER A 56 -0.81 -15.54 2.02
CA SER A 56 0.47 -16.26 2.10
C SER A 56 1.69 -15.40 1.80
N ILE A 57 1.53 -14.30 1.06
CA ILE A 57 2.65 -13.39 0.72
C ILE A 57 2.86 -12.25 1.73
N LYS A 58 1.97 -12.05 2.69
CA LYS A 58 2.03 -10.92 3.62
C LYS A 58 3.36 -10.78 4.36
N SER A 59 3.91 -11.90 4.84
CA SER A 59 5.20 -11.91 5.55
C SER A 59 6.36 -11.50 4.63
N TYR A 60 6.33 -11.94 3.38
CA TYR A 60 7.34 -11.55 2.38
C TYR A 60 7.21 -10.08 2.00
N LEU A 61 5.98 -9.56 1.87
CA LEU A 61 5.75 -8.13 1.65
C LEU A 61 6.22 -7.31 2.85
N ALA A 62 5.88 -7.73 4.07
CA ALA A 62 6.25 -6.99 5.28
C ALA A 62 7.77 -6.84 5.42
N SER A 63 8.53 -7.91 5.21
CA SER A 63 10.00 -7.91 5.36
C SER A 63 10.75 -7.44 4.11
N GLY A 64 10.09 -7.46 2.95
CA GLY A 64 10.71 -7.35 1.63
C GLY A 64 11.36 -8.66 1.19
N ASN A 65 11.64 -8.79 -0.11
CA ASN A 65 12.32 -9.95 -0.68
C ASN A 65 13.29 -9.51 -1.79
N ARG A 66 14.57 -9.69 -1.56
CA ARG A 66 15.64 -9.27 -2.51
C ARG A 66 15.61 -10.06 -3.80
N ASP A 67 15.28 -11.35 -3.74
CA ASP A 67 15.27 -12.22 -4.92
C ASP A 67 14.13 -11.87 -5.88
N LEU A 68 13.07 -11.25 -5.37
CA LEU A 68 11.93 -10.75 -6.12
C LEU A 68 11.98 -9.24 -6.38
N ASP A 69 13.03 -8.55 -5.95
CA ASP A 69 13.11 -7.08 -5.97
C ASP A 69 11.94 -6.40 -5.25
N TRP A 70 11.41 -7.05 -4.19
CA TRP A 70 10.36 -6.47 -3.38
C TRP A 70 10.94 -5.56 -2.31
N PRO A 71 10.51 -4.29 -2.27
CA PRO A 71 10.83 -3.42 -1.16
C PRO A 71 10.15 -3.93 0.12
N ARG A 72 10.64 -3.49 1.26
CA ARG A 72 9.96 -3.68 2.52
C ARG A 72 8.68 -2.83 2.55
N PHE A 73 7.55 -3.45 2.91
CA PHE A 73 6.25 -2.77 3.03
C PHE A 73 5.84 -2.45 4.48
N GLU A 74 6.61 -2.89 5.49
CA GLU A 74 6.37 -2.56 6.91
C GLU A 74 7.64 -2.05 7.60
N PRO A 75 7.86 -0.74 7.62
CA PRO A 75 7.14 0.31 6.90
C PRO A 75 7.50 0.38 5.41
N TYR A 76 6.54 0.84 4.59
CA TYR A 76 6.84 1.24 3.22
C TYR A 76 7.41 2.66 3.23
N TYR A 77 8.59 2.84 2.64
CA TYR A 77 9.30 4.11 2.66
C TYR A 77 9.16 4.87 1.35
N ILE A 78 8.76 6.14 1.44
CA ILE A 78 8.76 7.08 0.32
C ILE A 78 9.65 8.26 0.69
N PRO A 79 10.75 8.53 -0.06
CA PRO A 79 11.69 9.59 0.28
C PRO A 79 11.07 10.98 0.20
N GLU A 80 10.26 11.23 -0.82
CA GLU A 80 9.60 12.52 -1.03
C GLU A 80 8.30 12.35 -1.82
N LEU A 81 7.25 13.08 -1.42
CA LEU A 81 5.95 13.11 -2.07
C LEU A 81 5.45 14.54 -2.15
N HIS A 82 5.15 15.01 -3.37
CA HIS A 82 4.56 16.33 -3.62
C HIS A 82 3.07 16.21 -3.88
N LEU A 83 2.28 16.95 -3.11
CA LEU A 83 0.84 17.04 -3.24
C LEU A 83 0.46 18.49 -3.54
N ASN A 84 -0.34 18.71 -4.57
CA ASN A 84 -0.89 20.01 -4.94
C ASN A 84 -2.40 19.97 -4.79
N PHE A 85 -2.95 21.02 -4.19
CA PHE A 85 -4.37 21.17 -3.93
C PHE A 85 -4.89 22.36 -4.73
N ALA A 86 -5.91 22.18 -5.54
CA ALA A 86 -6.45 23.19 -6.43
C ALA A 86 -7.38 24.16 -5.71
N HIS A 87 -8.21 23.66 -4.81
CA HIS A 87 -9.32 24.38 -4.21
C HIS A 87 -9.17 24.60 -2.70
N ALA A 88 -8.20 23.94 -2.07
CA ALA A 88 -8.00 23.96 -0.64
C ALA A 88 -7.25 25.22 -0.16
N ARG A 89 -7.42 25.57 1.13
CA ARG A 89 -6.58 26.56 1.82
C ARG A 89 -5.09 26.17 1.77
N ILE A 90 -4.77 24.88 1.79
CA ILE A 90 -3.44 24.34 1.53
C ILE A 90 -3.24 24.24 0.03
N ARG A 91 -2.20 24.91 -0.48
CA ARG A 91 -1.85 24.92 -1.91
C ARG A 91 -0.92 23.79 -2.28
N ARG A 92 0.05 23.55 -1.44
CA ARG A 92 1.08 22.52 -1.64
C ARG A 92 1.45 21.89 -0.31
N MET A 93 1.64 20.60 -0.34
CA MET A 93 2.24 19.85 0.76
C MET A 93 3.33 18.95 0.20
N THR A 94 4.53 19.08 0.74
CA THR A 94 5.63 18.17 0.45
C THR A 94 5.89 17.35 1.70
N LEU A 95 5.85 16.03 1.55
CA LEU A 95 6.13 15.06 2.61
C LEU A 95 7.50 14.45 2.36
N PHE A 96 8.35 14.44 3.39
CA PHE A 96 9.71 13.90 3.31
C PHE A 96 9.86 12.74 4.28
N ASN A 97 10.65 11.74 3.86
CA ASN A 97 10.98 10.56 4.65
C ASN A 97 9.70 9.87 5.18
N MET A 98 8.71 9.72 4.32
CA MET A 98 7.42 9.14 4.69
C MET A 98 7.54 7.64 4.94
N ASN A 99 7.08 7.20 6.09
CA ASN A 99 6.95 5.79 6.46
C ASN A 99 5.48 5.44 6.60
N ILE A 100 5.06 4.39 5.88
CA ILE A 100 3.67 3.91 5.85
C ILE A 100 3.62 2.54 6.51
N TYR A 101 2.74 2.37 7.48
CA TYR A 101 2.58 1.17 8.31
C TYR A 101 1.22 0.54 8.10
N GLU A 102 1.12 -0.75 8.38
CA GLU A 102 -0.09 -1.58 8.35
C GLU A 102 -0.66 -1.79 6.93
N VAL A 103 0.14 -1.55 5.90
CA VAL A 103 -0.26 -1.78 4.50
C VAL A 103 -0.31 -3.27 4.14
N THR A 104 0.30 -4.15 4.93
CA THR A 104 0.19 -5.60 4.77
C THR A 104 -0.93 -6.22 5.60
N ASN A 105 -1.61 -5.44 6.45
CA ASN A 105 -2.76 -5.90 7.24
C ASN A 105 -4.08 -5.79 6.45
N TYR A 106 -4.05 -6.18 5.19
CA TYR A 106 -5.22 -6.16 4.32
C TYR A 106 -6.05 -7.46 4.41
N LYS A 107 -7.31 -7.37 3.97
CA LYS A 107 -8.18 -8.51 3.66
C LYS A 107 -8.70 -8.36 2.24
N ILE A 108 -8.61 -9.44 1.48
CA ILE A 108 -9.10 -9.48 0.08
C ILE A 108 -10.51 -10.03 0.06
N ASN A 109 -11.40 -9.35 -0.66
CA ASN A 109 -12.80 -9.72 -0.82
C ASN A 109 -13.25 -9.48 -2.28
N ASN A 110 -14.46 -9.95 -2.61
CA ASN A 110 -15.17 -9.65 -3.86
C ASN A 110 -14.33 -9.90 -5.12
N VAL A 111 -13.60 -11.02 -5.15
CA VAL A 111 -12.75 -11.36 -6.29
C VAL A 111 -13.60 -11.76 -7.49
N VAL A 112 -13.36 -11.13 -8.63
CA VAL A 112 -13.95 -11.44 -9.94
C VAL A 112 -12.83 -11.58 -10.95
N ALA A 113 -12.90 -12.58 -11.82
CA ALA A 113 -11.95 -12.78 -12.89
C ALA A 113 -12.69 -13.06 -14.20
N ASP A 114 -12.08 -12.75 -15.34
CA ASP A 114 -12.55 -13.18 -16.65
C ASP A 114 -12.24 -14.67 -16.90
N ASP A 115 -12.82 -15.27 -17.94
CA ASP A 115 -12.67 -16.70 -18.26
C ASP A 115 -11.22 -17.12 -18.51
N LYS A 116 -10.38 -16.19 -18.98
CA LYS A 116 -8.96 -16.43 -19.27
C LYS A 116 -8.04 -16.10 -18.10
N VAL A 117 -8.63 -15.52 -17.04
CA VAL A 117 -7.86 -14.99 -15.88
C VAL A 117 -6.80 -13.97 -16.34
N SER A 118 -7.16 -13.16 -17.33
CA SER A 118 -6.32 -12.05 -17.81
C SER A 118 -6.73 -10.71 -17.18
N MET A 119 -7.94 -10.64 -16.66
CA MET A 119 -8.45 -9.52 -15.87
C MET A 119 -8.95 -10.02 -14.52
N ILE A 120 -8.51 -9.37 -13.46
CA ILE A 120 -8.92 -9.69 -12.10
C ILE A 120 -9.30 -8.37 -11.40
N THR A 121 -10.51 -8.34 -10.85
CA THR A 121 -10.98 -7.28 -9.97
C THR A 121 -11.14 -7.82 -8.57
N PHE A 122 -10.69 -7.09 -7.56
CA PHE A 122 -10.89 -7.46 -6.15
C PHE A 122 -10.91 -6.24 -5.24
N ASP A 123 -11.52 -6.39 -4.07
CA ASP A 123 -11.51 -5.39 -3.02
C ASP A 123 -10.46 -5.75 -1.96
N ALA A 124 -9.64 -4.77 -1.59
CA ALA A 124 -8.74 -4.84 -0.45
C ALA A 124 -9.27 -3.93 0.66
N TYR A 125 -9.45 -4.49 1.84
CA TYR A 125 -9.85 -3.77 3.05
C TYR A 125 -8.69 -3.68 4.02
N PHE A 126 -8.37 -2.47 4.47
CA PHE A 126 -7.36 -2.20 5.48
C PHE A 126 -8.06 -1.62 6.72
N PRO A 127 -8.01 -2.28 7.88
CA PRO A 127 -8.61 -1.76 9.11
C PRO A 127 -8.04 -0.40 9.51
N ARG A 128 -6.74 -0.22 9.26
CA ARG A 128 -6.00 1.01 9.55
C ARG A 128 -4.75 1.09 8.68
N ILE A 129 -4.43 2.32 8.24
CA ILE A 129 -3.13 2.68 7.66
C ILE A 129 -2.61 3.88 8.43
N CYS A 130 -1.33 3.86 8.82
CA CYS A 130 -0.66 4.96 9.48
C CYS A 130 0.50 5.47 8.66
N MET A 131 0.67 6.80 8.60
CA MET A 131 1.76 7.44 7.88
C MET A 131 2.45 8.47 8.78
N TYR A 132 3.77 8.51 8.73
CA TYR A 132 4.61 9.47 9.42
C TYR A 132 5.56 10.09 8.43
N ALA A 133 5.67 11.42 8.45
CA ALA A 133 6.54 12.15 7.55
C ALA A 133 7.02 13.46 8.20
N ARG A 134 8.10 14.03 7.68
CA ARG A 134 8.38 15.45 7.81
C ARG A 134 7.55 16.18 6.77
N TYR A 135 7.23 17.45 7.00
CA TYR A 135 6.36 18.19 6.10
C TYR A 135 6.87 19.59 5.81
N ASP A 136 6.41 20.08 4.67
CA ASP A 136 6.49 21.45 4.22
C ASP A 136 5.15 21.81 3.59
N ILE A 137 4.44 22.77 4.17
CA ILE A 137 3.09 23.16 3.77
C ILE A 137 3.10 24.61 3.33
N GLU A 138 2.63 24.86 2.11
CA GLU A 138 2.29 26.18 1.58
C GLU A 138 0.78 26.38 1.69
N TYR A 139 0.36 27.42 2.40
CA TYR A 139 -1.06 27.67 2.67
C TYR A 139 -1.42 29.15 2.44
N LEU A 140 -2.71 29.38 2.18
CA LEU A 140 -3.27 30.71 1.95
C LEU A 140 -3.91 31.23 3.24
N GLU A 141 -3.50 32.42 3.67
CA GLU A 141 -4.08 33.16 4.78
C GLU A 141 -4.13 34.66 4.47
N HIS A 142 -5.28 35.31 4.70
CA HIS A 142 -5.49 36.73 4.40
C HIS A 142 -5.02 37.16 2.98
N ASN A 143 -5.32 36.31 1.97
CA ASN A 143 -4.90 36.50 0.57
C ASN A 143 -3.37 36.55 0.35
N ARG A 144 -2.60 35.96 1.25
CA ARG A 144 -1.13 35.80 1.13
C ARG A 144 -0.75 34.34 1.32
N TYR A 145 0.30 33.92 0.63
CA TYR A 145 0.88 32.60 0.81
C TYR A 145 1.92 32.63 1.92
N PHE A 146 1.80 31.67 2.80
CA PHE A 146 2.74 31.40 3.88
C PHE A 146 3.25 29.98 3.74
N ARG A 147 4.42 29.73 4.31
CA ARG A 147 5.05 28.43 4.32
C ARG A 147 5.41 28.04 5.73
N ILE A 148 5.11 26.80 6.09
CA ILE A 148 5.45 26.23 7.37
C ILE A 148 6.03 24.84 7.15
N SER A 149 7.13 24.54 7.84
CA SER A 149 7.82 23.26 7.77
C SER A 149 7.93 22.70 9.18
N GLY A 150 7.84 21.38 9.32
CA GLY A 150 7.94 20.76 10.63
C GLY A 150 8.43 19.32 10.56
N ASP A 151 8.80 18.82 11.71
CA ASP A 151 9.49 17.54 11.86
C ASP A 151 8.57 16.34 11.82
N SER A 152 7.27 16.53 12.10
CA SER A 152 6.35 15.40 12.13
C SER A 152 4.92 15.78 11.76
N ILE A 153 4.39 15.08 10.76
CA ILE A 153 2.97 14.93 10.50
C ILE A 153 2.60 13.47 10.62
N ASN A 154 1.55 13.16 11.39
CA ASN A 154 1.01 11.82 11.53
C ASN A 154 -0.36 11.78 10.89
N MET A 155 -0.55 10.84 9.98
CA MET A 155 -1.81 10.64 9.28
C MET A 155 -2.31 9.23 9.60
N ARG A 156 -3.58 9.13 9.98
CA ARG A 156 -4.23 7.86 10.29
C ARG A 156 -5.50 7.74 9.48
N PHE A 157 -5.66 6.59 8.86
CA PHE A 157 -6.80 6.28 8.01
C PHE A 157 -7.43 4.99 8.50
N TRP A 158 -8.71 5.02 8.83
CA TRP A 158 -9.46 3.85 9.26
C TRP A 158 -10.42 3.40 8.17
N ASP A 159 -10.73 2.10 8.20
CA ASP A 159 -11.68 1.48 7.28
C ASP A 159 -11.40 1.86 5.81
N VAL A 160 -10.13 1.73 5.42
CA VAL A 160 -9.72 2.00 4.03
C VAL A 160 -10.14 0.84 3.16
N THR A 161 -10.88 1.13 2.09
CA THR A 161 -11.25 0.14 1.06
C THR A 161 -10.66 0.56 -0.27
N ALA A 162 -10.11 -0.39 -1.00
CA ALA A 162 -9.57 -0.17 -2.33
C ALA A 162 -10.14 -1.23 -3.28
N THR A 163 -10.81 -0.81 -4.35
CA THR A 163 -11.13 -1.70 -5.48
C THR A 163 -9.99 -1.62 -6.47
N ILE A 164 -9.40 -2.76 -6.79
CA ILE A 164 -8.25 -2.91 -7.68
C ILE A 164 -8.69 -3.69 -8.92
N ASP A 165 -8.58 -3.06 -10.08
CA ASP A 165 -8.74 -3.69 -11.39
C ASP A 165 -7.35 -3.91 -11.99
N MET A 166 -7.00 -5.17 -12.23
CA MET A 166 -5.70 -5.56 -12.77
C MET A 166 -5.87 -6.31 -14.08
N ASP A 167 -5.33 -5.76 -15.17
CA ASP A 167 -5.31 -6.39 -16.48
C ASP A 167 -3.89 -6.80 -16.85
N GLY A 168 -3.79 -7.93 -17.55
CA GLY A 168 -2.50 -8.41 -18.03
C GLY A 168 -2.59 -9.16 -19.36
N ILE A 169 -1.44 -9.54 -19.85
CA ILE A 169 -1.28 -10.29 -21.10
C ILE A 169 -0.45 -11.54 -20.87
N PHE A 170 -0.84 -12.63 -21.52
CA PHE A 170 -0.04 -13.84 -21.61
C PHE A 170 0.89 -13.73 -22.83
N TYR A 171 2.11 -14.20 -22.68
CA TYR A 171 3.12 -14.22 -23.74
C TYR A 171 4.07 -15.41 -23.53
N ASN A 172 4.75 -15.84 -24.58
CA ASN A 172 5.78 -16.87 -24.46
C ASN A 172 7.16 -16.22 -24.31
N ASN A 173 7.95 -16.73 -23.36
CA ASN A 173 9.35 -16.36 -23.23
C ASN A 173 10.21 -17.03 -24.33
N THR A 174 11.51 -16.76 -24.34
CA THR A 174 12.47 -17.34 -25.31
C THR A 174 12.55 -18.86 -25.25
N ASN A 175 12.16 -19.47 -24.14
CA ASN A 175 12.15 -20.93 -23.95
C ASN A 175 10.80 -21.57 -24.33
N GLY A 176 9.85 -20.78 -24.87
CA GLY A 176 8.51 -21.26 -25.22
C GLY A 176 7.57 -21.43 -24.01
N GLU A 177 7.95 -20.96 -22.82
CA GLU A 177 7.10 -21.06 -21.64
C GLU A 177 6.13 -19.89 -21.57
N GLU A 178 4.85 -20.17 -21.21
CA GLU A 178 3.83 -19.16 -21.05
C GLU A 178 4.09 -18.34 -19.77
N MET A 179 4.22 -17.04 -19.94
CA MET A 179 4.44 -16.03 -18.91
C MET A 179 3.21 -15.11 -18.83
N PHE A 180 3.09 -14.37 -17.74
CA PHE A 180 2.08 -13.32 -17.60
C PHE A 180 2.75 -11.99 -17.30
N ARG A 181 2.16 -10.91 -17.76
CA ARG A 181 2.59 -9.54 -17.42
C ARG A 181 1.39 -8.67 -17.17
N VAL A 182 1.33 -8.07 -15.99
CA VAL A 182 0.35 -7.03 -15.66
C VAL A 182 0.66 -5.80 -16.50
N SER A 183 -0.29 -5.41 -17.34
CA SER A 183 -0.19 -4.27 -18.24
C SER A 183 -0.77 -3.00 -17.63
N ARG A 184 -1.90 -3.12 -16.91
CA ARG A 184 -2.62 -2.02 -16.31
C ARG A 184 -3.11 -2.39 -14.90
N VAL A 185 -3.05 -1.41 -14.01
CA VAL A 185 -3.70 -1.45 -12.70
C VAL A 185 -4.49 -0.15 -12.54
N LEU A 186 -5.75 -0.27 -12.20
CA LEU A 186 -6.60 0.86 -11.80
C LEU A 186 -7.02 0.66 -10.36
N ILE A 187 -7.07 1.76 -9.61
CA ILE A 187 -7.44 1.73 -8.20
C ILE A 187 -8.50 2.79 -7.94
N LYS A 188 -9.49 2.40 -7.15
CA LYS A 188 -10.45 3.32 -6.55
C LYS A 188 -10.44 3.05 -5.07
N PHE A 189 -10.08 4.04 -4.26
CA PHE A 189 -10.18 3.85 -2.82
C PHE A 189 -11.07 4.88 -2.15
N SER A 190 -11.60 4.44 -1.02
CA SER A 190 -12.40 5.22 -0.10
C SER A 190 -11.81 5.07 1.29
N VAL A 191 -11.80 6.16 2.02
CA VAL A 191 -11.35 6.24 3.41
C VAL A 191 -12.53 6.76 4.22
N LYS A 192 -12.84 6.11 5.33
CA LYS A 192 -14.01 6.47 6.10
C LYS A 192 -13.74 7.56 7.13
N ASP A 193 -12.59 7.52 7.77
CA ASP A 193 -12.25 8.44 8.87
C ASP A 193 -10.75 8.81 8.82
N PRO A 194 -10.35 9.74 7.93
CA PRO A 194 -8.99 10.23 7.90
C PRO A 194 -8.75 11.23 9.05
N GLN A 195 -7.59 11.11 9.72
CA GLN A 195 -7.16 12.01 10.79
C GLN A 195 -5.73 12.48 10.59
N PHE A 196 -5.52 13.77 10.76
CA PHE A 196 -4.25 14.46 10.59
C PHE A 196 -3.81 15.10 11.91
N TYR A 197 -2.58 14.82 12.32
CA TYR A 197 -1.93 15.38 13.48
C TYR A 197 -0.62 16.01 13.05
N ILE A 198 -0.49 17.33 13.20
CA ILE A 198 0.70 18.09 12.81
C ILE A 198 1.42 18.53 14.08
N TYR A 199 2.73 18.32 14.11
CA TYR A 199 3.57 18.68 15.25
C TYR A 199 4.69 19.61 14.79
N LEU A 200 4.98 20.60 15.60
CA LEU A 200 6.11 21.52 15.47
C LEU A 200 7.02 21.41 16.67
N SER A 201 8.30 21.69 16.42
CA SER A 201 9.32 21.82 17.47
C SER A 201 9.33 23.22 18.09
N ASP A 202 8.73 24.21 17.43
CA ASP A 202 8.78 25.61 17.84
C ASP A 202 7.41 26.08 18.36
N GLU A 203 7.40 26.78 19.52
CA GLU A 203 6.16 27.18 20.19
C GLU A 203 5.46 28.37 19.52
N ASP A 204 6.18 29.16 18.72
CA ASP A 204 5.67 30.41 18.16
C ASP A 204 4.53 30.23 17.12
N ASP A 205 4.43 29.05 16.50
CA ASP A 205 3.47 28.74 15.44
C ASP A 205 2.34 27.77 15.83
N ILE A 206 2.18 27.46 17.11
CA ILE A 206 1.20 26.47 17.60
C ILE A 206 -0.23 26.79 17.13
N LYS A 207 -0.63 28.06 17.13
CA LYS A 207 -1.98 28.47 16.69
C LYS A 207 -2.20 28.22 15.20
N THR A 208 -1.20 28.50 14.39
CA THR A 208 -1.24 28.28 12.93
C THR A 208 -1.34 26.78 12.64
N ILE A 209 -0.52 25.96 13.31
CA ILE A 209 -0.53 24.51 13.16
C ILE A 209 -1.85 23.90 13.60
N SER A 210 -2.38 24.29 14.74
CA SER A 210 -3.70 23.83 15.19
C SER A 210 -4.78 24.18 14.18
N SER A 211 -4.77 25.41 13.66
CA SER A 211 -5.71 25.85 12.62
C SER A 211 -5.57 25.07 11.30
N LEU A 212 -4.36 24.69 10.90
CA LEU A 212 -4.13 23.86 9.71
C LEU A 212 -4.57 22.41 9.94
N ALA A 213 -4.28 21.83 11.09
CA ALA A 213 -4.74 20.50 11.45
C ALA A 213 -6.26 20.41 11.50
N ASP A 214 -6.92 21.40 12.14
CA ASP A 214 -8.38 21.49 12.16
C ASP A 214 -8.96 21.65 10.75
N TYR A 215 -8.34 22.49 9.91
CA TYR A 215 -8.74 22.64 8.52
C TYR A 215 -8.66 21.30 7.76
N MET A 216 -7.53 20.58 7.85
CA MET A 216 -7.34 19.28 7.19
C MET A 216 -8.38 18.26 7.65
N ASN A 217 -8.63 18.17 8.97
CA ASN A 217 -9.59 17.22 9.53
C ASN A 217 -11.05 17.55 9.16
N ASN A 218 -11.38 18.81 8.94
CA ASN A 218 -12.73 19.24 8.56
C ASN A 218 -12.99 19.27 7.05
N ASN A 219 -11.95 19.21 6.21
CA ASN A 219 -12.07 19.29 4.74
C ASN A 219 -11.44 18.09 4.04
N THR A 220 -11.51 16.93 4.66
CA THR A 220 -10.84 15.70 4.19
C THR A 220 -11.31 15.24 2.81
N GLU A 221 -12.61 15.39 2.50
CA GLU A 221 -13.19 14.98 1.22
C GLU A 221 -12.68 15.84 0.06
N GLU A 222 -12.69 17.17 0.22
CA GLU A 222 -12.17 18.11 -0.77
C GLU A 222 -10.67 17.88 -1.03
N MET A 223 -9.89 17.72 0.04
CA MET A 223 -8.45 17.44 -0.08
C MET A 223 -8.18 16.08 -0.74
N ALA A 224 -8.96 15.06 -0.41
CA ALA A 224 -8.83 13.74 -1.01
C ALA A 224 -9.12 13.76 -2.53
N GLU A 225 -10.10 14.56 -2.97
CA GLU A 225 -10.43 14.72 -4.39
C GLU A 225 -9.23 15.28 -5.19
N ASP A 226 -8.59 16.33 -4.68
CA ASP A 226 -7.45 16.99 -5.35
C ASP A 226 -6.24 16.04 -5.52
N ILE A 227 -5.97 15.18 -4.54
CA ILE A 227 -4.79 14.30 -4.58
C ILE A 227 -5.09 12.89 -5.11
N ARG A 228 -6.37 12.53 -5.32
CA ARG A 228 -6.82 11.18 -5.71
C ARG A 228 -6.05 10.62 -6.89
N PHE A 229 -5.87 11.42 -7.94
CA PHE A 229 -5.15 10.99 -9.14
C PHE A 229 -3.68 10.63 -8.84
N VAL A 230 -2.98 11.48 -8.09
CA VAL A 230 -1.57 11.27 -7.73
C VAL A 230 -1.40 10.00 -6.91
N VAL A 231 -2.24 9.85 -5.88
CA VAL A 231 -2.18 8.69 -4.98
C VAL A 231 -2.53 7.39 -5.73
N ASN A 232 -3.60 7.39 -6.54
CA ASN A 232 -3.98 6.24 -7.36
C ASN A 232 -2.84 5.82 -8.29
N THR A 233 -2.18 6.77 -8.95
CA THR A 233 -1.08 6.50 -9.87
C THR A 233 0.11 5.85 -9.15
N ILE A 234 0.51 6.40 -8.00
CA ILE A 234 1.63 5.87 -7.22
C ILE A 234 1.34 4.45 -6.73
N VAL A 235 0.17 4.22 -6.16
CA VAL A 235 -0.22 2.90 -5.62
C VAL A 235 -0.37 1.88 -6.75
N ALA A 236 -0.97 2.27 -7.89
CA ALA A 236 -1.08 1.41 -9.07
C ALA A 236 0.30 0.98 -9.60
N ASP A 237 1.26 1.89 -9.65
CA ASP A 237 2.63 1.59 -10.06
C ASP A 237 3.35 0.65 -9.09
N ILE A 238 3.16 0.82 -7.79
CA ILE A 238 3.70 -0.07 -6.76
C ILE A 238 3.13 -1.48 -6.95
N ILE A 239 1.81 -1.63 -7.05
CA ILE A 239 1.16 -2.93 -7.24
C ILE A 239 1.64 -3.58 -8.54
N LYS A 240 1.66 -2.83 -9.64
CA LYS A 240 2.11 -3.33 -10.95
C LYS A 240 3.56 -3.81 -10.93
N LYS A 241 4.46 -3.06 -10.32
CA LYS A 241 5.88 -3.44 -10.18
C LYS A 241 6.02 -4.70 -9.32
N THR A 242 5.36 -4.74 -8.17
CA THR A 242 5.39 -5.87 -7.24
C THR A 242 4.81 -7.15 -7.88
N ALA A 243 3.69 -7.05 -8.59
CA ALA A 243 3.10 -8.19 -9.30
C ALA A 243 4.00 -8.67 -10.45
N ASN A 244 4.53 -7.75 -11.26
CA ASN A 244 5.38 -8.11 -12.39
C ASN A 244 6.71 -8.73 -11.98
N SER A 245 7.25 -8.41 -10.82
CA SER A 245 8.48 -9.04 -10.34
C SER A 245 8.34 -10.55 -10.10
N ILE A 246 7.11 -11.04 -9.88
CA ILE A 246 6.80 -12.48 -9.85
C ILE A 246 6.42 -12.98 -11.26
N TYR A 247 5.41 -12.37 -11.86
CA TYR A 247 4.79 -12.89 -13.08
C TYR A 247 5.71 -12.91 -14.29
N THR A 248 6.72 -12.03 -14.35
CA THR A 248 7.73 -12.03 -15.42
C THR A 248 8.95 -12.90 -15.10
N LYS A 249 9.05 -13.41 -13.88
CA LYS A 249 10.17 -14.24 -13.42
C LYS A 249 9.87 -15.74 -13.51
N PHE A 250 8.61 -16.10 -13.24
CA PHE A 250 8.18 -17.50 -13.20
C PHE A 250 7.12 -17.80 -14.26
N PRO A 251 7.20 -18.96 -14.93
CA PRO A 251 6.16 -19.41 -15.84
C PRO A 251 4.80 -19.50 -15.14
N ILE A 252 3.73 -19.16 -15.85
CA ILE A 252 2.39 -19.13 -15.25
C ILE A 252 1.95 -20.52 -14.73
N LYS A 253 2.38 -21.61 -15.38
CA LYS A 253 2.15 -22.98 -14.92
C LYS A 253 2.71 -23.26 -13.51
N THR A 254 3.77 -22.52 -13.12
CA THR A 254 4.40 -22.65 -11.79
C THR A 254 3.60 -21.90 -10.73
N LEU A 255 3.03 -20.74 -11.10
CA LEU A 255 2.26 -19.87 -10.20
C LEU A 255 0.78 -20.29 -10.13
N MET A 256 0.22 -20.70 -11.27
CA MET A 256 -1.18 -21.10 -11.42
C MET A 256 -1.22 -22.45 -12.18
N PRO A 257 -1.00 -23.57 -11.49
CA PRO A 257 -1.01 -24.89 -12.14
C PRO A 257 -2.40 -25.25 -12.62
N ASN A 258 -2.48 -25.89 -13.80
CA ASN A 258 -3.71 -26.54 -14.24
C ASN A 258 -3.72 -27.95 -13.67
N TYR A 259 -4.50 -28.24 -12.66
CA TYR A 259 -4.72 -29.62 -12.21
C TYR A 259 -5.66 -30.29 -13.21
N ARG A 260 -5.19 -31.30 -13.91
CA ARG A 260 -6.05 -32.24 -14.62
C ARG A 260 -6.58 -33.21 -13.58
N LEU A 261 -7.89 -33.50 -13.63
CA LEU A 261 -8.57 -34.53 -12.80
C LEU A 261 -8.01 -35.97 -12.98
N SER A 262 -6.94 -36.16 -13.77
CA SER A 262 -6.30 -37.44 -14.06
C SER A 262 -5.18 -37.84 -13.09
N ASP A 263 -4.87 -37.05 -12.08
CA ASP A 263 -3.75 -37.30 -11.14
C ASP A 263 -4.23 -37.80 -9.76
N TYR A 264 -5.46 -38.36 -9.69
CA TYR A 264 -6.00 -39.09 -8.55
C TYR A 264 -6.36 -40.52 -8.91
#